data_bfb782d0ef3866021686843bc3b1d21c
#
_entry.id   bfb782d0ef3866021686843bc3b1d21c
#
_cell.length_a   1.000
_cell.length_b   1.000
_cell.length_c   1.000
_cell.angle_alpha   90.00
_cell.angle_beta   90.00
_cell.angle_gamma   90.00
#
_symmetry.space_group_name_H-M   'P 1'
#
loop_
_entity.id
_entity.type
_entity.pdbx_description
1 polymer ?
#
loop_
_entity_poly.entity_id
_entity_poly.type
_entity_poly.pdbx_seq_one_letter_code
_entity_poly.pdbx_strand_id
1 'polypeptide(L)'
;MRAEREKLNAKITAGALKLAGGRLELPAEMCHIVLFSGGSCTVQCGDTSLLVSPGCALLLGPGAWAVSQAGHTQPEMLGCSFPQAALHEMKNATGEDFLRLFAPGSQMALYGSVQWASRLRTLLEMMRGAMGEPEYPGGLYLALTLHYVEQEHRAQSAADARPRNETVEQICAYLAANYQQ
;
A
#
# COMPACT_ATOMS: atom_id res chain seq x y z
N MET A 1 -3.24 28.57 -8.12
CA MET A 1 -3.94 27.27 -8.33
C MET A 1 -3.22 26.34 -9.32
N ARG A 2 -3.03 26.68 -10.63
CA ARG A 2 -2.35 25.76 -11.59
C ARG A 2 -0.90 25.45 -11.18
N ALA A 3 -0.09 26.43 -10.86
CA ALA A 3 1.31 26.26 -10.46
C ALA A 3 1.49 25.48 -9.15
N GLU A 4 0.55 25.55 -8.21
CA GLU A 4 0.57 24.76 -6.96
C GLU A 4 0.24 23.30 -7.24
N ARG A 5 -0.73 23.05 -8.12
CA ARG A 5 -1.09 21.71 -8.57
C ARG A 5 0.05 21.03 -9.33
N GLU A 6 0.76 21.76 -10.18
CA GLU A 6 1.95 21.24 -10.88
C GLU A 6 3.08 20.90 -9.89
N LYS A 7 3.31 21.75 -8.88
CA LYS A 7 4.28 21.47 -7.80
C LYS A 7 3.90 20.25 -6.96
N LEU A 8 2.61 20.04 -6.72
CA LEU A 8 2.14 18.88 -5.97
C LEU A 8 2.27 17.61 -6.79
N ASN A 9 1.89 17.64 -8.08
CA ASN A 9 2.06 16.50 -8.99
C ASN A 9 3.53 16.06 -9.06
N ALA A 10 4.48 16.98 -9.13
CA ALA A 10 5.90 16.69 -9.16
C ALA A 10 6.43 15.98 -7.90
N LYS A 11 5.69 16.03 -6.79
CA LYS A 11 6.01 15.31 -5.55
C LYS A 11 5.40 13.92 -5.46
N ILE A 12 4.51 13.56 -6.40
CA ILE A 12 3.95 12.23 -6.50
C ILE A 12 4.90 11.39 -7.35
N THR A 13 5.48 10.37 -6.77
CA THR A 13 6.49 9.53 -7.44
C THR A 13 6.07 8.06 -7.40
N ALA A 14 6.46 7.31 -8.43
CA ALA A 14 6.28 5.86 -8.47
C ALA A 14 7.54 5.18 -9.00
N GLY A 15 7.82 3.97 -8.53
CA GLY A 15 9.00 3.23 -9.00
C GLY A 15 9.22 1.91 -8.30
N ALA A 16 10.15 1.14 -8.88
CA ALA A 16 10.65 -0.05 -8.24
C ALA A 16 11.48 0.34 -7.00
N LEU A 17 11.13 -0.24 -5.87
CA LEU A 17 11.82 -0.04 -4.60
C LEU A 17 12.86 -1.14 -4.43
N LYS A 18 14.08 -0.77 -4.08
CA LYS A 18 15.20 -1.71 -3.93
C LYS A 18 15.82 -1.58 -2.55
N LEU A 19 16.13 -2.70 -1.94
CA LEU A 19 16.89 -2.73 -0.69
C LEU A 19 18.38 -2.45 -0.98
N ALA A 20 18.92 -1.45 -0.31
CA ALA A 20 20.34 -1.18 -0.30
C ALA A 20 20.94 -1.81 0.98
N GLY A 21 21.85 -2.78 0.82
CA GLY A 21 22.39 -3.50 1.98
C GLY A 21 21.34 -4.29 2.79
N GLY A 22 20.25 -4.74 2.12
CA GLY A 22 19.17 -5.49 2.77
C GLY A 22 18.12 -4.63 3.46
N ARG A 23 18.21 -3.29 3.38
CA ARG A 23 17.28 -2.34 4.02
C ARG A 23 16.92 -1.20 3.06
N LEU A 24 15.71 -0.68 3.19
CA LEU A 24 15.22 0.52 2.52
C LEU A 24 14.52 1.38 3.57
N GLU A 25 14.84 2.67 3.60
CA GLU A 25 14.12 3.66 4.39
C GLU A 25 13.23 4.49 3.46
N LEU A 26 11.96 4.64 3.84
CA LEU A 26 11.01 5.44 3.10
C LEU A 26 10.98 6.87 3.65
N PRO A 27 10.77 7.90 2.80
CA PRO A 27 10.64 9.29 3.25
C PRO A 27 9.57 9.46 4.33
N ALA A 28 9.95 9.94 5.52
CA ALA A 28 9.10 9.92 6.71
C ALA A 28 7.89 10.86 6.62
N GLU A 29 7.97 11.93 5.82
CA GLU A 29 6.92 12.93 5.63
C GLU A 29 5.90 12.57 4.53
N MET A 30 6.11 11.42 3.86
CA MET A 30 5.29 10.98 2.75
C MET A 30 4.35 9.86 3.16
N CYS A 31 3.22 9.75 2.44
CA CYS A 31 2.41 8.55 2.40
C CYS A 31 2.95 7.60 1.32
N HIS A 32 2.78 6.30 1.54
CA HIS A 32 3.27 5.29 0.59
C HIS A 32 2.21 4.22 0.33
N ILE A 33 2.15 3.78 -0.93
CA ILE A 33 1.50 2.53 -1.33
C ILE A 33 2.60 1.64 -1.89
N VAL A 34 2.81 0.46 -1.29
CA VAL A 34 3.87 -0.47 -1.70
C VAL A 34 3.26 -1.82 -2.00
N LEU A 35 3.35 -2.26 -3.26
CA LEU A 35 2.96 -3.59 -3.71
C LEU A 35 4.16 -4.53 -3.63
N PHE A 36 4.01 -5.63 -2.92
CA PHE A 36 4.98 -6.72 -2.82
C PHE A 36 4.59 -7.84 -3.77
N SER A 37 5.48 -8.20 -4.69
CA SER A 37 5.22 -9.21 -5.72
C SER A 37 6.15 -10.41 -5.68
N GLY A 38 7.25 -10.32 -4.93
CA GLY A 38 8.19 -11.41 -4.73
C GLY A 38 8.95 -11.26 -3.42
N GLY A 39 9.40 -12.38 -2.85
CA GLY A 39 10.11 -12.41 -1.57
C GLY A 39 9.25 -11.98 -0.38
N SER A 40 9.79 -12.05 0.83
CA SER A 40 9.15 -11.57 2.05
C SER A 40 9.97 -10.46 2.69
N CYS A 41 9.26 -9.50 3.30
CA CYS A 41 9.87 -8.35 3.97
C CYS A 41 9.32 -8.19 5.37
N THR A 42 10.12 -7.59 6.24
CA THR A 42 9.64 -6.96 7.46
C THR A 42 9.56 -5.46 7.24
N VAL A 43 8.40 -4.87 7.53
CA VAL A 43 8.18 -3.43 7.48
C VAL A 43 8.02 -2.93 8.91
N GLN A 44 8.81 -1.93 9.30
CA GLN A 44 8.90 -1.46 10.68
C GLN A 44 8.77 0.06 10.76
N CYS A 45 8.07 0.54 11.79
CA CYS A 45 8.06 1.93 12.23
C CYS A 45 8.00 1.99 13.76
N GLY A 46 9.05 2.51 14.40
CA GLY A 46 9.19 2.45 15.85
C GLY A 46 9.14 1.01 16.36
N ASP A 47 8.25 0.73 17.30
CA ASP A 47 8.06 -0.59 17.89
C ASP A 47 7.10 -1.48 17.08
N THR A 48 6.45 -0.93 16.06
CA THR A 48 5.51 -1.68 15.20
C THR A 48 6.26 -2.37 14.08
N SER A 49 6.06 -3.67 13.95
CA SER A 49 6.68 -4.50 12.91
C SER A 49 5.64 -5.42 12.26
N LEU A 50 5.68 -5.52 10.94
CA LEU A 50 4.78 -6.35 10.15
C LEU A 50 5.58 -7.20 9.16
N LEU A 51 5.37 -8.51 9.17
CA LEU A 51 5.87 -9.42 8.13
C LEU A 51 4.93 -9.37 6.93
N VAL A 52 5.48 -9.11 5.76
CA VAL A 52 4.73 -8.96 4.51
C VAL A 52 5.16 -10.03 3.51
N SER A 53 4.17 -10.67 2.90
CA SER A 53 4.36 -11.71 1.88
C SER A 53 3.96 -11.19 0.48
N PRO A 54 4.38 -11.87 -0.61
CA PRO A 54 3.96 -11.53 -1.95
C PRO A 54 2.43 -11.50 -2.13
N GLY A 55 1.95 -10.60 -2.98
CA GLY A 55 0.51 -10.36 -3.20
C GLY A 55 -0.11 -9.33 -2.25
N CYS A 56 0.66 -8.83 -1.28
CA CYS A 56 0.22 -7.78 -0.38
C CYS A 56 0.50 -6.39 -0.96
N ALA A 57 -0.42 -5.45 -0.75
CA ALA A 57 -0.13 -4.03 -0.83
C ALA A 57 -0.21 -3.40 0.57
N LEU A 58 0.82 -2.62 0.92
CA LEU A 58 0.84 -1.84 2.14
C LEU A 58 0.49 -0.38 1.86
N LEU A 59 -0.39 0.15 2.69
CA LEU A 59 -0.68 1.58 2.81
C LEU A 59 0.00 2.07 4.08
N LEU A 60 0.89 3.03 3.93
CA LEU A 60 1.68 3.57 5.03
C LEU A 60 1.43 5.07 5.13
N GLY A 61 0.93 5.52 6.27
CA GLY A 61 0.85 6.93 6.61
C GLY A 61 2.25 7.53 6.85
N PRO A 62 2.38 8.86 7.00
CA PRO A 62 3.64 9.49 7.33
C PRO A 62 4.27 8.86 8.58
N GLY A 63 5.55 8.54 8.51
CA GLY A 63 6.29 7.86 9.57
C GLY A 63 7.66 7.36 9.09
N ALA A 64 8.55 7.08 10.03
CA ALA A 64 9.90 6.59 9.73
C ALA A 64 9.89 5.07 9.41
N TRP A 65 9.38 4.73 8.24
CA TRP A 65 9.23 3.36 7.77
C TRP A 65 10.55 2.80 7.24
N ALA A 66 10.89 1.62 7.71
CA ALA A 66 12.00 0.84 7.20
C ALA A 66 11.51 -0.51 6.69
N VAL A 67 11.97 -0.90 5.51
CA VAL A 67 11.71 -2.21 4.90
C VAL A 67 13.00 -3.01 4.91
N SER A 68 12.95 -4.23 5.42
CA SER A 68 14.08 -5.15 5.43
C SER A 68 13.68 -6.53 4.89
N GLN A 69 14.65 -7.23 4.32
CA GLN A 69 14.44 -8.58 3.80
C GLN A 69 14.19 -9.55 4.96
N ALA A 70 13.15 -10.38 4.85
CA ALA A 70 12.77 -11.36 5.87
C ALA A 70 13.09 -12.82 5.49
N GLY A 71 13.63 -13.07 4.30
CA GLY A 71 13.95 -14.41 3.81
C GLY A 71 15.17 -14.41 2.89
N HIS A 72 15.41 -15.51 2.21
CA HIS A 72 16.55 -15.66 1.29
C HIS A 72 16.30 -15.06 -0.09
N THR A 73 15.04 -14.90 -0.48
CA THR A 73 14.66 -14.33 -1.78
C THR A 73 14.58 -12.81 -1.67
N GLN A 74 15.27 -12.12 -2.57
CA GLN A 74 15.20 -10.67 -2.63
C GLN A 74 13.77 -10.23 -2.93
N PRO A 75 13.21 -9.28 -2.17
CA PRO A 75 11.86 -8.82 -2.40
C PRO A 75 11.76 -7.99 -3.68
N GLU A 76 10.67 -8.20 -4.40
CA GLU A 76 10.26 -7.35 -5.52
C GLU A 76 9.16 -6.42 -5.07
N MET A 77 9.42 -5.12 -5.12
CA MET A 77 8.52 -4.09 -4.64
C MET A 77 8.34 -3.01 -5.69
N LEU A 78 7.09 -2.60 -5.87
CA LEU A 78 6.72 -1.44 -6.67
C LEU A 78 5.88 -0.53 -5.82
N GLY A 79 6.22 0.76 -5.75
CA GLY A 79 5.49 1.66 -4.88
C GLY A 79 5.27 3.03 -5.48
N CYS A 80 4.38 3.80 -4.87
CA CYS A 80 4.27 5.23 -5.05
C CYS A 80 4.36 5.94 -3.70
N SER A 81 4.94 7.14 -3.74
CA SER A 81 5.07 8.03 -2.59
C SER A 81 4.47 9.38 -2.93
N PHE A 82 3.74 9.96 -1.99
CA PHE A 82 3.05 11.22 -2.19
C PHE A 82 2.87 11.97 -0.87
N PRO A 83 2.85 13.32 -0.89
CA PRO A 83 2.63 14.11 0.32
C PRO A 83 1.16 14.02 0.77
N GLN A 84 0.91 14.09 2.06
CA GLN A 84 -0.45 14.09 2.62
C GLN A 84 -1.32 15.22 2.06
N ALA A 85 -0.72 16.35 1.65
CA ALA A 85 -1.42 17.44 0.97
C ALA A 85 -2.15 17.00 -0.31
N ALA A 86 -1.65 15.96 -1.02
CA ALA A 86 -2.32 15.41 -2.19
C ALA A 86 -3.69 14.79 -1.84
N LEU A 87 -3.81 14.16 -0.67
CA LEU A 87 -5.08 13.61 -0.19
C LEU A 87 -6.11 14.69 0.13
N HIS A 88 -5.66 15.82 0.68
CA HIS A 88 -6.54 16.98 0.93
C HIS A 88 -7.05 17.59 -0.37
N GLU A 89 -6.21 17.74 -1.39
CA GLU A 89 -6.65 18.22 -2.71
C GLU A 89 -7.66 17.26 -3.36
N MET A 90 -7.43 15.95 -3.26
CA MET A 90 -8.37 14.96 -3.78
C MET A 90 -9.71 15.03 -3.06
N LYS A 91 -9.72 15.11 -1.73
CA LYS A 91 -10.97 15.28 -0.96
C LYS A 91 -11.75 16.49 -1.42
N ASN A 92 -11.06 17.62 -1.67
CA ASN A 92 -11.70 18.84 -2.16
C ASN A 92 -12.24 18.69 -3.61
N ALA A 93 -11.58 17.88 -4.43
CA ALA A 93 -11.95 17.70 -5.84
C ALA A 93 -13.04 16.63 -6.05
N THR A 94 -13.01 15.54 -5.29
CA THR A 94 -13.87 14.36 -5.49
C THR A 94 -14.90 14.16 -4.39
N GLY A 95 -14.72 14.78 -3.21
CA GLY A 95 -15.50 14.52 -2.01
C GLY A 95 -15.10 13.24 -1.26
N GLU A 96 -14.22 12.41 -1.82
CA GLU A 96 -13.76 11.18 -1.19
C GLU A 96 -12.65 11.44 -0.17
N ASP A 97 -12.79 10.85 1.02
CA ASP A 97 -11.83 11.02 2.12
C ASP A 97 -10.89 9.80 2.24
N PHE A 98 -9.73 9.90 1.61
CA PHE A 98 -8.67 8.90 1.71
C PHE A 98 -7.72 9.12 2.91
N LEU A 99 -7.85 10.23 3.64
CA LEU A 99 -6.96 10.55 4.77
C LEU A 99 -6.98 9.48 5.86
N ARG A 100 -8.12 8.84 6.06
CA ARG A 100 -8.29 7.75 7.04
C ARG A 100 -7.41 6.53 6.78
N LEU A 101 -7.01 6.30 5.51
CA LEU A 101 -6.13 5.20 5.11
C LEU A 101 -4.66 5.48 5.44
N PHE A 102 -4.31 6.76 5.67
CA PHE A 102 -2.94 7.23 5.82
C PHE A 102 -2.75 8.13 7.05
N ALA A 103 -3.35 7.76 8.18
CA ALA A 103 -3.07 8.46 9.43
C ALA A 103 -1.58 8.37 9.78
N PRO A 104 -0.97 9.37 10.44
CA PRO A 104 0.43 9.33 10.84
C PRO A 104 0.78 8.06 11.61
N GLY A 105 1.84 7.36 11.20
CA GLY A 105 2.26 6.09 11.80
C GLY A 105 1.32 4.91 11.51
N SER A 106 0.24 5.10 10.74
CA SER A 106 -0.66 4.00 10.38
C SER A 106 -0.05 3.10 9.33
N GLN A 107 -0.36 1.82 9.45
CA GLN A 107 -0.09 0.81 8.42
C GLN A 107 -1.34 -0.02 8.19
N MET A 108 -1.60 -0.35 6.92
CA MET A 108 -2.69 -1.22 6.52
C MET A 108 -2.20 -2.19 5.45
N ALA A 109 -2.39 -3.47 5.67
CA ALA A 109 -2.06 -4.52 4.71
C ALA A 109 -3.33 -4.97 3.98
N LEU A 110 -3.28 -4.96 2.65
CA LEU A 110 -4.35 -5.44 1.78
C LEU A 110 -3.86 -6.66 1.00
N TYR A 111 -4.59 -7.75 1.13
CA TYR A 111 -4.32 -9.01 0.44
C TYR A 111 -5.41 -9.27 -0.59
N GLY A 112 -5.22 -8.72 -1.79
CA GLY A 112 -6.17 -8.89 -2.88
C GLY A 112 -5.94 -10.17 -3.69
N SER A 113 -6.85 -10.42 -4.64
CA SER A 113 -6.66 -11.49 -5.62
C SER A 113 -5.45 -11.20 -6.52
N VAL A 114 -4.93 -12.25 -7.19
CA VAL A 114 -3.86 -12.10 -8.19
C VAL A 114 -4.25 -11.07 -9.26
N GLN A 115 -5.51 -11.07 -9.67
CA GLN A 115 -6.02 -10.10 -10.65
C GLN A 115 -6.00 -8.67 -10.11
N TRP A 116 -6.36 -8.47 -8.84
CA TRP A 116 -6.28 -7.18 -8.18
C TRP A 116 -4.84 -6.67 -8.10
N ALA A 117 -3.92 -7.50 -7.62
CA ALA A 117 -2.49 -7.16 -7.53
C ALA A 117 -1.90 -6.81 -8.91
N SER A 118 -2.28 -7.55 -9.97
CA SER A 118 -1.86 -7.28 -11.34
C SER A 118 -2.35 -5.92 -11.85
N ARG A 119 -3.60 -5.56 -11.57
CA ARG A 119 -4.15 -4.24 -11.94
C ARG A 119 -3.50 -3.10 -11.17
N LEU A 120 -3.28 -3.28 -9.86
CA LEU A 120 -2.56 -2.29 -9.05
C LEU A 120 -1.14 -2.08 -9.59
N ARG A 121 -0.44 -3.17 -9.94
CA ARG A 121 0.86 -3.10 -10.60
C ARG A 121 0.79 -2.27 -11.88
N THR A 122 -0.19 -2.53 -12.74
CA THR A 122 -0.36 -1.78 -13.99
C THR A 122 -0.53 -0.27 -13.74
N LEU A 123 -1.35 0.12 -12.77
CA LEU A 123 -1.53 1.53 -12.40
C LEU A 123 -0.22 2.19 -11.93
N LEU A 124 0.53 1.51 -11.07
CA LEU A 124 1.82 2.01 -10.58
C LEU A 124 2.88 2.10 -11.70
N GLU A 125 2.89 1.14 -12.64
CA GLU A 125 3.78 1.17 -13.81
C GLU A 125 3.41 2.29 -14.78
N MET A 126 2.12 2.54 -15.02
CA MET A 126 1.66 3.67 -15.83
C MET A 126 2.06 4.99 -15.19
N MET A 127 1.89 5.13 -13.88
CA MET A 127 2.34 6.30 -13.13
C MET A 127 3.86 6.51 -13.29
N ARG A 128 4.65 5.44 -13.12
CA ARG A 128 6.10 5.47 -13.29
C ARG A 128 6.50 5.86 -14.71
N GLY A 129 5.85 5.30 -15.72
CA GLY A 129 6.13 5.59 -17.12
C GLY A 129 5.85 7.02 -17.54
N ALA A 130 4.84 7.65 -16.94
CA ALA A 130 4.47 9.03 -17.21
C ALA A 130 5.34 10.06 -16.44
N MET A 131 6.11 9.62 -15.43
CA MET A 131 7.01 10.51 -14.69
C MET A 131 8.07 11.10 -15.62
N GLY A 132 8.26 12.42 -15.55
CA GLY A 132 9.19 13.13 -16.40
C GLY A 132 8.57 13.70 -17.68
N GLU A 133 7.31 13.41 -17.98
CA GLU A 133 6.57 14.09 -19.03
C GLU A 133 6.27 15.55 -18.63
N PRO A 134 6.24 16.50 -19.59
CA PRO A 134 6.05 17.93 -19.29
C PRO A 134 4.77 18.25 -18.53
N GLU A 135 3.71 17.46 -18.72
CA GLU A 135 2.41 17.61 -18.07
C GLU A 135 2.06 16.38 -17.23
N TYR A 136 3.00 15.87 -16.44
CA TYR A 136 2.81 14.67 -15.62
C TYR A 136 1.51 14.74 -14.78
N PRO A 137 0.51 13.89 -15.07
CA PRO A 137 -0.78 13.91 -14.39
C PRO A 137 -0.77 13.05 -13.10
N GLY A 138 0.26 13.24 -12.25
CA GLY A 138 0.47 12.43 -11.03
C GLY A 138 -0.75 12.34 -10.13
N GLY A 139 -1.47 13.47 -9.95
CA GLY A 139 -2.70 13.50 -9.16
C GLY A 139 -3.81 12.62 -9.73
N LEU A 140 -3.93 12.50 -11.06
CA LEU A 140 -4.92 11.62 -11.69
C LEU A 140 -4.58 10.14 -11.47
N TYR A 141 -3.32 9.75 -11.69
CA TYR A 141 -2.88 8.38 -11.43
C TYR A 141 -3.03 8.00 -9.97
N LEU A 142 -2.69 8.92 -9.06
CA LEU A 142 -2.86 8.70 -7.63
C LEU A 142 -4.34 8.54 -7.27
N ALA A 143 -5.24 9.36 -7.80
CA ALA A 143 -6.68 9.25 -7.56
C ALA A 143 -7.24 7.89 -8.01
N LEU A 144 -6.86 7.42 -9.21
CA LEU A 144 -7.24 6.10 -9.72
C LEU A 144 -6.70 4.98 -8.81
N THR A 145 -5.44 5.08 -8.40
CA THR A 145 -4.80 4.09 -7.51
C THR A 145 -5.49 4.03 -6.16
N LEU A 146 -5.78 5.18 -5.55
CA LEU A 146 -6.46 5.27 -4.26
C LEU A 146 -7.89 4.75 -4.32
N HIS A 147 -8.64 5.09 -5.37
CA HIS A 147 -9.98 4.56 -5.56
C HIS A 147 -9.98 3.03 -5.68
N TYR A 148 -9.01 2.48 -6.42
CA TYR A 148 -8.87 1.04 -6.61
C TYR A 148 -8.49 0.31 -5.30
N VAL A 149 -7.60 0.90 -4.52
CA VAL A 149 -7.20 0.41 -3.20
C VAL A 149 -8.36 0.47 -2.20
N GLU A 150 -9.12 1.57 -2.21
CA GLU A 150 -10.28 1.75 -1.33
C GLU A 150 -11.39 0.73 -1.63
N GLN A 151 -11.63 0.38 -2.90
CA GLN A 151 -12.58 -0.67 -3.25
C GLN A 151 -12.19 -2.02 -2.63
N GLU A 152 -10.92 -2.40 -2.69
CA GLU A 152 -10.42 -3.64 -2.08
C GLU A 152 -10.53 -3.59 -0.56
N HIS A 153 -10.15 -2.48 0.06
CA HIS A 153 -10.29 -2.28 1.50
C HIS A 153 -11.75 -2.46 1.98
N ARG A 154 -12.70 -1.87 1.26
CA ARG A 154 -14.13 -2.03 1.56
C ARG A 154 -14.58 -3.48 1.39
N ALA A 155 -14.12 -4.17 0.35
CA ALA A 155 -14.47 -5.56 0.10
C ALA A 155 -13.94 -6.48 1.21
N GLN A 156 -12.70 -6.27 1.68
CA GLN A 156 -12.12 -7.02 2.79
C GLN A 156 -12.84 -6.71 4.11
N SER A 157 -13.09 -5.45 4.42
CA SER A 157 -13.84 -5.05 5.63
C SER A 157 -15.25 -5.63 5.66
N ALA A 158 -15.92 -5.71 4.51
CA ALA A 158 -17.25 -6.33 4.40
C ALA A 158 -17.18 -7.86 4.55
N ALA A 159 -16.10 -8.49 4.10
CA ALA A 159 -15.86 -9.93 4.29
C ALA A 159 -15.59 -10.26 5.77
N ASP A 160 -14.79 -9.44 6.46
CA ASP A 160 -14.47 -9.60 7.88
C ASP A 160 -15.69 -9.33 8.78
N ALA A 161 -16.61 -8.46 8.35
CA ALA A 161 -17.85 -8.16 9.08
C ALA A 161 -18.93 -9.25 8.92
N ARG A 162 -18.75 -10.23 8.02
CA ARG A 162 -19.68 -11.36 7.92
C ARG A 162 -19.56 -12.23 9.17
N PRO A 163 -20.70 -12.70 9.75
CA PRO A 163 -20.64 -13.62 10.87
C PRO A 163 -19.79 -14.83 10.45
N ARG A 164 -18.76 -15.13 11.23
CA ARG A 164 -17.91 -16.31 11.01
C ARG A 164 -18.83 -17.52 10.98
N ASN A 165 -18.67 -18.35 9.95
CA ASN A 165 -19.45 -19.56 9.83
C ASN A 165 -19.08 -20.48 11.01
N GLU A 166 -20.04 -20.75 11.91
CA GLU A 166 -19.83 -21.61 13.10
C GLU A 166 -19.15 -22.95 12.75
N THR A 167 -19.45 -23.48 11.56
CA THR A 167 -18.80 -24.70 11.04
C THR A 167 -17.30 -24.52 10.85
N VAL A 168 -16.84 -23.35 10.35
CA VAL A 168 -15.41 -23.07 10.17
C VAL A 168 -14.73 -22.90 11.53
N GLU A 169 -15.38 -22.23 12.49
CA GLU A 169 -14.85 -22.11 13.86
C GLU A 169 -14.73 -23.46 14.56
N GLN A 170 -15.72 -24.34 14.39
CA GLN A 170 -15.68 -25.71 14.93
C GLN A 170 -14.55 -26.53 14.27
N ILE A 171 -14.35 -26.42 12.96
CA ILE A 171 -13.24 -27.09 12.26
C ILE A 171 -11.89 -26.56 12.75
N CYS A 172 -11.72 -25.25 12.87
CA CYS A 172 -10.49 -24.66 13.39
C CYS A 172 -10.21 -25.08 14.84
N ALA A 173 -11.23 -25.08 15.70
CA ALA A 173 -11.11 -25.56 17.07
C ALA A 173 -10.74 -27.05 17.14
N TYR A 174 -11.36 -27.89 16.31
CA TYR A 174 -11.04 -29.31 16.20
C TYR A 174 -9.59 -29.54 15.75
N LEU A 175 -9.14 -28.83 14.71
CA LEU A 175 -7.75 -28.89 14.22
C LEU A 175 -6.76 -28.43 15.29
N ALA A 176 -7.02 -27.32 15.96
CA ALA A 176 -6.17 -26.82 17.04
C ALA A 176 -6.05 -27.82 18.20
N ALA A 177 -7.15 -28.49 18.55
CA ALA A 177 -7.15 -29.48 19.64
C ALA A 177 -6.45 -30.80 19.29
N ASN A 178 -6.43 -31.20 18.01
CA ASN A 178 -5.96 -32.53 17.60
C ASN A 178 -4.61 -32.55 16.88
N TYR A 179 -4.09 -31.38 16.48
CA TYR A 179 -2.84 -31.26 15.71
C TYR A 179 -1.80 -30.33 16.34
N GLN A 180 -1.91 -30.07 17.65
CA GLN A 180 -0.81 -29.48 18.44
C GLN A 180 0.19 -30.59 18.79
N GLN A 181 1.04 -30.93 17.82
CA GLN A 181 2.27 -31.69 18.04
C GLN A 181 3.46 -30.92 17.47
#